data_94f1d045f22a22bc9082fe9d4a143ab9
#
_entry.id   94f1d045f22a22bc9082fe9d4a143ab9
#
_cell.length_a   1.000
_cell.length_b   1.000
_cell.length_c   1.000
_cell.angle_alpha   90.00
_cell.angle_beta   90.00
_cell.angle_gamma   90.00
#
_symmetry.space_group_name_H-M   'P 1'
#
loop_
_entity.id
_entity.type
_entity.pdbx_description
1 polymer ?
#
loop_
_entity_poly.entity_id
_entity_poly.type
_entity_poly.pdbx_seq_one_letter_code
_entity_poly.pdbx_strand_id
1 'polypeptide(L)'
;MIIGTEHEYSINDSDFNPLPISDKIILRISGRIDDEIEFGGIKVSKELQKHAIELIPAKPSSLSVLEENLYAGFKNLYQALNGEYRFLGLGMHPLLTLDQTTYWDHNEQEYYEAYDRLFNIRQHGWLNIQALQINIPYKDRLELVSMYNKLRSLLPYLIAVTASSPFVEGRSTGYADNRLIYYRENQKQIPLICNGILPQKLKSVDDYIRINRCIYDDLKRCGADILCREWVNSNGVIIRFTRKCLEIKALDEQECLHSDMAMTAFILALLRSDLQIEDDESALKDMMEKAIKSGTEDLRPDLVRLYKKADTVATEEEKRYLPLVRARIENGSLAEVMQRRYRESGDIRSLLPDLEASLRENRPYIG
;
A
#
# COMPACT_ATOMS: atom_id res chain seq x y z
N MET A 1 -4.59 -1.35 -20.01
CA MET A 1 -3.41 -2.16 -19.60
C MET A 1 -3.92 -3.24 -18.67
N ILE A 2 -3.33 -4.45 -18.67
CA ILE A 2 -3.66 -5.51 -17.71
C ILE A 2 -2.67 -5.43 -16.56
N ILE A 3 -3.15 -5.34 -15.34
CA ILE A 3 -2.36 -5.16 -14.13
C ILE A 3 -2.86 -6.09 -13.01
N GLY A 4 -2.07 -6.24 -11.95
CA GLY A 4 -2.51 -6.84 -10.69
C GLY A 4 -2.51 -5.81 -9.57
N THR A 5 -3.33 -6.04 -8.55
CA THR A 5 -3.36 -5.24 -7.33
C THR A 5 -3.46 -6.16 -6.11
N GLU A 6 -3.01 -5.71 -4.96
CA GLU A 6 -3.11 -6.41 -3.68
C GLU A 6 -3.62 -5.36 -2.66
N HIS A 7 -4.62 -5.73 -1.84
CA HIS A 7 -5.36 -4.80 -0.98
C HIS A 7 -5.42 -5.32 0.44
N GLU A 8 -4.91 -4.56 1.40
CA GLU A 8 -4.79 -4.95 2.79
C GLU A 8 -5.81 -4.22 3.67
N TYR A 9 -6.66 -4.96 4.36
CA TYR A 9 -7.72 -4.40 5.22
C TYR A 9 -7.56 -4.87 6.67
N SER A 10 -7.71 -3.94 7.62
CA SER A 10 -7.76 -4.32 9.04
C SER A 10 -9.10 -4.94 9.41
N ILE A 11 -9.05 -5.93 10.32
CA ILE A 11 -10.19 -6.66 10.88
C ILE A 11 -10.52 -6.09 12.25
N ASN A 12 -11.78 -5.73 12.48
CA ASN A 12 -12.20 -5.02 13.66
C ASN A 12 -13.50 -5.60 14.24
N ASP A 13 -13.72 -5.37 15.54
CA ASP A 13 -15.03 -5.57 16.18
C ASP A 13 -16.02 -4.45 15.83
N SER A 14 -17.21 -4.48 16.45
CA SER A 14 -18.26 -3.47 16.25
C SER A 14 -17.86 -2.06 16.71
N ASP A 15 -16.90 -1.96 17.63
CA ASP A 15 -16.41 -0.71 18.20
C ASP A 15 -15.09 -0.26 17.54
N PHE A 16 -14.72 -0.89 16.44
CA PHE A 16 -13.48 -0.66 15.69
C PHE A 16 -12.19 -0.93 16.47
N ASN A 17 -12.22 -1.84 17.45
CA ASN A 17 -10.98 -2.35 18.01
C ASN A 17 -10.40 -3.42 17.10
N PRO A 18 -9.07 -3.44 16.87
CA PRO A 18 -8.44 -4.42 15.98
C PRO A 18 -8.55 -5.82 16.55
N LEU A 19 -8.82 -6.80 15.69
CA LEU A 19 -8.94 -8.21 16.04
C LEU A 19 -7.86 -9.04 15.33
N PRO A 20 -6.92 -9.66 16.06
CA PRO A 20 -5.88 -10.51 15.47
C PRO A 20 -6.42 -11.92 15.16
N ILE A 21 -7.31 -12.02 14.16
CA ILE A 21 -8.09 -13.22 13.84
C ILE A 21 -8.11 -13.61 12.36
N SER A 22 -7.16 -13.14 11.54
CA SER A 22 -7.12 -13.48 10.12
C SER A 22 -7.11 -15.00 9.89
N ASP A 23 -6.41 -15.76 10.74
CA ASP A 23 -6.42 -17.23 10.74
C ASP A 23 -7.82 -17.83 10.96
N LYS A 24 -8.60 -17.26 11.89
CA LYS A 24 -9.96 -17.71 12.16
C LYS A 24 -10.91 -17.37 11.00
N ILE A 25 -10.72 -16.24 10.36
CA ILE A 25 -11.47 -15.88 9.15
C ILE A 25 -11.15 -16.85 8.02
N ILE A 26 -9.86 -17.09 7.74
CA ILE A 26 -9.43 -18.05 6.72
C ILE A 26 -9.99 -19.44 7.00
N LEU A 27 -9.87 -19.93 8.25
CA LEU A 27 -10.45 -21.21 8.67
C LEU A 27 -11.97 -21.26 8.44
N ARG A 28 -12.70 -20.20 8.78
CA ARG A 28 -14.16 -20.15 8.65
C ARG A 28 -14.63 -20.24 7.21
N ILE A 29 -13.94 -19.57 6.27
CA ILE A 29 -14.37 -19.50 4.87
C ILE A 29 -13.82 -20.63 4.01
N SER A 30 -12.74 -21.32 4.43
CA SER A 30 -12.10 -22.39 3.65
C SER A 30 -12.14 -23.78 4.31
N GLY A 31 -12.42 -23.85 5.62
CA GLY A 31 -12.34 -25.08 6.41
C GLY A 31 -10.92 -25.49 6.82
N ARG A 32 -9.90 -24.70 6.48
CA ARG A 32 -8.49 -24.94 6.86
C ARG A 32 -7.74 -23.64 7.05
N ILE A 33 -6.64 -23.65 7.77
CA ILE A 33 -5.71 -22.52 7.88
C ILE A 33 -4.66 -22.68 6.79
N ASP A 34 -4.56 -21.67 5.92
CA ASP A 34 -3.60 -21.63 4.81
C ASP A 34 -3.15 -20.19 4.59
N ASP A 35 -2.02 -19.98 3.91
CA ASP A 35 -1.48 -18.63 3.67
C ASP A 35 -2.33 -17.85 2.68
N GLU A 36 -2.83 -18.53 1.65
CA GLU A 36 -3.67 -17.97 0.59
C GLU A 36 -4.76 -19.00 0.21
N ILE A 37 -5.99 -18.55 0.05
CA ILE A 37 -7.12 -19.38 -0.38
C ILE A 37 -7.90 -18.68 -1.49
N GLU A 38 -8.53 -19.45 -2.37
CA GLU A 38 -9.52 -18.92 -3.32
C GLU A 38 -10.90 -18.86 -2.64
N PHE A 39 -11.53 -17.69 -2.68
CA PHE A 39 -12.85 -17.49 -2.11
C PHE A 39 -13.64 -16.41 -2.87
N GLY A 40 -14.87 -16.72 -3.27
CA GLY A 40 -15.78 -15.73 -3.86
C GLY A 40 -15.30 -15.08 -5.16
N GLY A 41 -14.40 -15.74 -5.91
CA GLY A 41 -13.83 -15.22 -7.15
C GLY A 41 -12.57 -14.36 -7.00
N ILE A 42 -12.06 -14.24 -5.77
CA ILE A 42 -10.79 -13.60 -5.43
C ILE A 42 -9.92 -14.55 -4.63
N LYS A 43 -8.70 -14.16 -4.36
CA LYS A 43 -7.85 -14.78 -3.36
C LYS A 43 -7.91 -13.96 -2.07
N VAL A 44 -7.93 -14.68 -0.96
CA VAL A 44 -7.85 -14.12 0.39
C VAL A 44 -6.56 -14.64 1.00
N SER A 45 -5.68 -13.75 1.37
CA SER A 45 -4.35 -14.07 1.90
C SER A 45 -4.19 -13.54 3.32
N LYS A 46 -3.33 -14.22 4.08
CA LYS A 46 -2.85 -13.71 5.37
C LYS A 46 -1.84 -12.60 5.14
N GLU A 47 -1.72 -11.73 6.11
CA GLU A 47 -0.62 -10.80 6.27
C GLU A 47 0.32 -11.23 7.41
N LEU A 48 1.48 -10.52 7.54
CA LEU A 48 2.35 -10.74 8.69
C LEU A 48 1.57 -10.52 9.99
N GLN A 49 0.80 -9.44 10.07
CA GLN A 49 -0.03 -9.08 11.23
C GLN A 49 -1.40 -9.75 11.17
N LYS A 50 -1.79 -10.43 12.24
CA LYS A 50 -3.07 -11.20 12.28
C LYS A 50 -4.34 -10.35 12.32
N HIS A 51 -4.25 -9.05 12.54
CA HIS A 51 -5.42 -8.15 12.44
C HIS A 51 -5.65 -7.60 11.04
N ALA A 52 -4.87 -8.03 10.06
CA ALA A 52 -5.06 -7.67 8.66
C ALA A 52 -5.29 -8.90 7.77
N ILE A 53 -6.00 -8.68 6.68
CA ILE A 53 -6.27 -9.65 5.63
C ILE A 53 -6.06 -8.99 4.28
N GLU A 54 -5.48 -9.73 3.35
CA GLU A 54 -5.21 -9.25 2.00
C GLU A 54 -6.21 -9.82 1.00
N LEU A 55 -6.73 -8.99 0.12
CA LEU A 55 -7.57 -9.39 -1.01
C LEU A 55 -6.81 -9.19 -2.32
N ILE A 56 -6.73 -10.25 -3.12
CA ILE A 56 -5.99 -10.28 -4.38
C ILE A 56 -6.94 -10.70 -5.50
N PRO A 57 -6.96 -10.03 -6.66
CA PRO A 57 -7.72 -10.51 -7.80
C PRO A 57 -7.26 -11.91 -8.22
N ALA A 58 -8.18 -12.80 -8.59
CA ALA A 58 -7.83 -14.12 -9.07
C ALA A 58 -6.93 -14.10 -10.33
N LYS A 59 -7.04 -13.03 -11.13
CA LYS A 59 -6.22 -12.79 -12.34
C LYS A 59 -6.00 -11.29 -12.57
N PRO A 60 -4.83 -10.91 -13.09
CA PRO A 60 -4.60 -9.55 -13.60
C PRO A 60 -5.66 -9.20 -14.67
N SER A 61 -6.17 -7.96 -14.64
CA SER A 61 -7.23 -7.49 -15.53
C SER A 61 -7.15 -5.97 -15.79
N SER A 62 -8.15 -5.41 -16.46
CA SER A 62 -8.36 -3.96 -16.56
C SER A 62 -8.94 -3.40 -15.25
N LEU A 63 -8.89 -2.11 -15.06
CA LEU A 63 -9.29 -1.45 -13.81
C LEU A 63 -10.73 -1.76 -13.40
N SER A 64 -11.68 -1.62 -14.34
CA SER A 64 -13.10 -1.87 -14.06
C SER A 64 -13.39 -3.33 -13.70
N VAL A 65 -12.72 -4.27 -14.38
CA VAL A 65 -12.86 -5.70 -14.09
C VAL A 65 -12.22 -6.05 -12.73
N LEU A 66 -11.08 -5.42 -12.37
CA LEU A 66 -10.49 -5.59 -11.04
C LEU A 66 -11.44 -5.08 -9.96
N GLU A 67 -11.97 -3.86 -10.11
CA GLU A 67 -12.92 -3.29 -9.16
C GLU A 67 -14.16 -4.16 -8.98
N GLU A 68 -14.79 -4.57 -10.08
CA GLU A 68 -15.99 -5.42 -10.05
C GLU A 68 -15.75 -6.75 -9.33
N ASN A 69 -14.64 -7.45 -9.68
CA ASN A 69 -14.33 -8.76 -9.12
C ASN A 69 -13.93 -8.65 -7.63
N LEU A 70 -13.08 -7.69 -7.27
CA LEU A 70 -12.67 -7.47 -5.88
C LEU A 70 -13.87 -7.08 -5.01
N TYR A 71 -14.72 -6.18 -5.50
CA TYR A 71 -15.90 -5.76 -4.76
C TYR A 71 -16.92 -6.90 -4.59
N ALA A 72 -17.12 -7.72 -5.63
CA ALA A 72 -17.96 -8.92 -5.51
C ALA A 72 -17.38 -9.91 -4.50
N GLY A 73 -16.07 -10.16 -4.54
CA GLY A 73 -15.37 -11.02 -3.59
C GLY A 73 -15.43 -10.49 -2.16
N PHE A 74 -15.22 -9.19 -1.96
CA PHE A 74 -15.37 -8.54 -0.65
C PHE A 74 -16.79 -8.68 -0.09
N LYS A 75 -17.83 -8.48 -0.92
CA LYS A 75 -19.21 -8.69 -0.49
C LYS A 75 -19.48 -10.14 -0.08
N ASN A 76 -18.96 -11.10 -0.85
CA ASN A 76 -19.07 -12.52 -0.51
C ASN A 76 -18.39 -12.83 0.83
N LEU A 77 -17.20 -12.26 1.07
CA LEU A 77 -16.49 -12.38 2.35
C LEU A 77 -17.31 -11.79 3.50
N TYR A 78 -17.82 -10.57 3.34
CA TYR A 78 -18.64 -9.89 4.33
C TYR A 78 -19.91 -10.68 4.69
N GLN A 79 -20.58 -11.28 3.68
CA GLN A 79 -21.74 -12.15 3.85
C GLN A 79 -21.41 -13.46 4.56
N ALA A 80 -20.30 -14.13 4.20
CA ALA A 80 -19.87 -15.38 4.83
C ALA A 80 -19.52 -15.19 6.31
N LEU A 81 -19.11 -13.98 6.68
CA LEU A 81 -18.84 -13.57 8.06
C LEU A 81 -20.08 -13.03 8.80
N ASN A 82 -21.27 -13.06 8.17
CA ASN A 82 -22.54 -12.57 8.73
C ASN A 82 -22.50 -11.09 9.22
N GLY A 83 -21.60 -10.27 8.70
CA GLY A 83 -21.38 -8.91 9.15
C GLY A 83 -20.92 -8.77 10.62
N GLU A 84 -20.32 -9.82 11.17
CA GLU A 84 -19.81 -9.84 12.57
C GLU A 84 -18.62 -8.90 12.76
N TYR A 85 -17.84 -8.69 11.69
CA TYR A 85 -16.61 -7.90 11.72
C TYR A 85 -16.74 -6.64 10.87
N ARG A 86 -15.91 -5.64 11.19
CA ARG A 86 -15.74 -4.42 10.41
C ARG A 86 -14.39 -4.44 9.73
N PHE A 87 -14.31 -3.93 8.51
CA PHE A 87 -13.05 -3.82 7.77
C PHE A 87 -12.75 -2.34 7.49
N LEU A 88 -11.47 -1.97 7.58
CA LEU A 88 -11.02 -0.63 7.24
C LEU A 88 -9.87 -0.71 6.24
N GLY A 89 -9.95 0.06 5.16
CA GLY A 89 -8.89 0.29 4.20
C GLY A 89 -8.20 1.62 4.51
N LEU A 90 -7.08 1.56 5.20
CA LEU A 90 -6.24 2.70 5.58
C LEU A 90 -4.79 2.23 5.63
N GLY A 91 -3.83 3.13 5.43
CA GLY A 91 -2.40 2.78 5.52
C GLY A 91 -1.96 2.26 6.90
N MET A 92 -2.66 2.66 7.96
CA MET A 92 -2.49 2.15 9.33
C MET A 92 -3.83 2.11 10.04
N HIS A 93 -4.01 1.13 10.93
CA HIS A 93 -5.15 1.14 11.84
C HIS A 93 -5.01 2.28 12.86
N PRO A 94 -5.96 3.23 12.92
CA PRO A 94 -5.78 4.49 13.65
C PRO A 94 -5.74 4.36 15.17
N LEU A 95 -6.30 3.28 15.72
CA LEU A 95 -6.44 3.07 17.17
C LEU A 95 -5.53 1.99 17.74
N LEU A 96 -4.91 1.16 16.89
CA LEU A 96 -4.16 -0.01 17.31
C LEU A 96 -2.96 0.35 18.19
N THR A 97 -2.86 -0.31 19.34
CA THR A 97 -1.66 -0.43 20.16
C THR A 97 -1.00 -1.80 19.92
N LEU A 98 0.31 -1.90 20.03
CA LEU A 98 1.04 -3.12 19.63
C LEU A 98 0.71 -4.37 20.44
N ASP A 99 0.13 -4.24 21.63
CA ASP A 99 -0.36 -5.32 22.46
C ASP A 99 -1.70 -5.91 22.00
N GLN A 100 -2.42 -5.21 21.11
CA GLN A 100 -3.70 -5.67 20.55
C GLN A 100 -3.54 -6.58 19.33
N THR A 101 -2.32 -6.78 18.84
CA THR A 101 -2.07 -7.61 17.67
C THR A 101 -0.85 -8.51 17.85
N THR A 102 -0.70 -9.45 16.94
CA THR A 102 0.46 -10.35 16.87
C THR A 102 0.72 -10.69 15.41
N TYR A 103 1.87 -11.29 15.14
CA TYR A 103 2.19 -11.80 13.82
C TYR A 103 1.62 -13.23 13.62
N TRP A 104 1.58 -13.64 12.35
CA TRP A 104 1.12 -14.97 11.94
C TRP A 104 1.94 -16.07 12.61
N ASP A 105 1.27 -17.02 13.25
CA ASP A 105 1.84 -18.03 14.15
C ASP A 105 1.60 -19.50 13.68
N HIS A 106 1.36 -19.69 12.37
CA HIS A 106 1.14 -21.04 11.80
C HIS A 106 2.36 -21.50 11.00
N ASN A 107 2.37 -21.38 9.70
CA ASN A 107 3.51 -21.69 8.83
C ASN A 107 4.45 -20.48 8.66
N GLU A 108 5.59 -20.68 7.97
CA GLU A 108 6.60 -19.63 7.73
C GLU A 108 7.27 -19.07 8.99
N GLN A 109 7.18 -19.74 10.16
CA GLN A 109 7.75 -19.26 11.43
C GLN A 109 9.24 -18.94 11.34
N GLU A 110 10.00 -19.73 10.58
CA GLU A 110 11.44 -19.53 10.39
C GLU A 110 11.78 -18.18 9.76
N TYR A 111 10.89 -17.63 8.87
CA TYR A 111 11.06 -16.29 8.31
C TYR A 111 10.76 -15.23 9.36
N TYR A 112 9.67 -15.36 10.10
CA TYR A 112 9.29 -14.40 11.14
C TYR A 112 10.28 -14.37 12.29
N GLU A 113 10.80 -15.53 12.71
CA GLU A 113 11.89 -15.63 13.72
C GLU A 113 13.18 -14.95 13.23
N ALA A 114 13.54 -15.10 11.93
CA ALA A 114 14.68 -14.44 11.36
C ALA A 114 14.47 -12.92 11.30
N TYR A 115 13.28 -12.47 10.92
CA TYR A 115 12.92 -11.05 10.93
C TYR A 115 12.91 -10.46 12.35
N ASP A 116 12.30 -11.17 13.33
CA ASP A 116 12.22 -10.69 14.71
C ASP A 116 13.62 -10.57 15.33
N ARG A 117 14.44 -11.60 15.14
CA ARG A 117 15.83 -11.60 15.61
C ARG A 117 16.68 -10.46 15.05
N LEU A 118 16.51 -10.16 13.75
CA LEU A 118 17.33 -9.16 13.07
C LEU A 118 16.77 -7.75 13.19
N PHE A 119 15.45 -7.58 13.10
CA PHE A 119 14.81 -6.28 12.93
C PHE A 119 13.83 -5.93 14.05
N ASN A 120 13.48 -6.87 14.94
CA ASN A 120 12.42 -6.71 15.93
C ASN A 120 11.07 -6.35 15.27
N ILE A 121 10.31 -7.35 14.87
CA ILE A 121 9.03 -7.14 14.15
C ILE A 121 7.90 -6.58 15.02
N ARG A 122 8.09 -6.50 16.35
CA ARG A 122 7.09 -5.94 17.28
C ARG A 122 7.11 -4.42 17.29
N GLN A 123 6.87 -3.82 16.14
CA GLN A 123 6.86 -2.37 15.89
C GLN A 123 5.71 -2.03 14.94
N HIS A 124 5.25 -0.77 14.96
CA HIS A 124 4.20 -0.29 14.07
C HIS A 124 4.50 -0.51 12.59
N GLY A 125 5.75 -0.34 12.16
CA GLY A 125 6.15 -0.54 10.78
C GLY A 125 6.05 -1.98 10.26
N TRP A 126 5.87 -2.97 11.18
CA TRP A 126 5.58 -4.36 10.84
C TRP A 126 4.15 -4.75 11.19
N LEU A 127 3.69 -4.40 12.40
CA LEU A 127 2.42 -4.89 12.94
C LEU A 127 1.23 -3.94 12.73
N ASN A 128 1.43 -2.75 12.15
CA ASN A 128 0.33 -1.82 11.89
C ASN A 128 0.53 -1.09 10.57
N ILE A 129 0.69 -1.83 9.49
CA ILE A 129 0.79 -1.26 8.14
C ILE A 129 -0.15 -2.00 7.20
N GLN A 130 -0.80 -1.27 6.30
CA GLN A 130 -1.62 -1.80 5.21
C GLN A 130 -1.30 -1.00 3.92
N ALA A 131 -1.14 -1.70 2.82
CA ALA A 131 -0.71 -1.12 1.56
C ALA A 131 -1.64 -1.46 0.41
N LEU A 132 -1.82 -0.50 -0.48
CA LEU A 132 -2.20 -0.76 -1.85
C LEU A 132 -0.93 -1.14 -2.62
N GLN A 133 -0.84 -2.37 -3.10
CA GLN A 133 0.27 -2.81 -3.95
C GLN A 133 -0.19 -2.94 -5.41
N ILE A 134 0.59 -2.37 -6.33
CA ILE A 134 0.23 -2.36 -7.76
C ILE A 134 1.33 -3.05 -8.55
N ASN A 135 0.95 -4.09 -9.29
CA ASN A 135 1.82 -4.91 -10.11
C ASN A 135 1.66 -4.54 -11.59
N ILE A 136 2.65 -3.88 -12.18
CA ILE A 136 2.61 -3.36 -13.56
C ILE A 136 3.57 -4.18 -14.42
N PRO A 137 3.08 -4.93 -15.43
CA PRO A 137 3.93 -5.74 -16.30
C PRO A 137 4.81 -4.88 -17.20
N TYR A 138 5.96 -5.42 -17.57
CA TYR A 138 6.88 -4.85 -18.56
C TYR A 138 7.16 -5.85 -19.68
N LYS A 139 7.50 -5.34 -20.87
CA LYS A 139 7.76 -6.17 -22.06
C LYS A 139 9.20 -6.67 -22.12
N ASP A 140 10.14 -5.77 -21.88
CA ASP A 140 11.55 -6.01 -22.03
C ASP A 140 12.39 -5.22 -21.01
N ARG A 141 13.71 -5.42 -21.04
CA ARG A 141 14.64 -4.79 -20.10
C ARG A 141 14.73 -3.26 -20.24
N LEU A 142 14.51 -2.72 -21.42
CA LEU A 142 14.57 -1.27 -21.66
C LEU A 142 13.33 -0.59 -21.08
N GLU A 143 12.16 -1.13 -21.38
CA GLU A 143 10.89 -0.65 -20.81
C GLU A 143 10.91 -0.75 -19.27
N LEU A 144 11.39 -1.87 -18.72
CA LEU A 144 11.55 -2.08 -17.29
C LEU A 144 12.33 -0.94 -16.63
N VAL A 145 13.54 -0.64 -17.12
CA VAL A 145 14.40 0.40 -16.55
C VAL A 145 13.77 1.78 -16.70
N SER A 146 13.15 2.06 -17.84
CA SER A 146 12.45 3.32 -18.09
C SER A 146 11.28 3.52 -17.15
N MET A 147 10.41 2.51 -17.01
CA MET A 147 9.25 2.55 -16.09
C MET A 147 9.68 2.65 -14.63
N TYR A 148 10.69 1.87 -14.22
CA TYR A 148 11.20 1.91 -12.86
C TYR A 148 11.71 3.30 -12.47
N ASN A 149 12.56 3.91 -13.32
CA ASN A 149 13.09 5.24 -13.05
C ASN A 149 11.99 6.30 -13.07
N LYS A 150 10.99 6.16 -13.94
CA LYS A 150 9.83 7.05 -13.98
C LYS A 150 8.98 6.93 -12.71
N LEU A 151 8.70 5.71 -12.26
CA LEU A 151 8.01 5.46 -10.99
C LEU A 151 8.80 6.03 -9.81
N ARG A 152 10.13 5.83 -9.78
CA ARG A 152 11.02 6.43 -8.77
C ARG A 152 10.82 7.94 -8.67
N SER A 153 10.80 8.64 -9.80
CA SER A 153 10.63 10.10 -9.83
C SER A 153 9.20 10.55 -9.50
N LEU A 154 8.21 9.67 -9.70
CA LEU A 154 6.82 9.92 -9.35
C LEU A 154 6.49 9.63 -7.88
N LEU A 155 7.29 8.81 -7.18
CA LEU A 155 6.97 8.34 -5.83
C LEU A 155 6.52 9.42 -4.86
N PRO A 156 7.19 10.59 -4.74
CA PRO A 156 6.74 11.61 -3.80
C PRO A 156 5.30 12.08 -4.05
N TYR A 157 4.92 12.20 -5.30
CA TYR A 157 3.58 12.63 -5.70
C TYR A 157 2.53 11.53 -5.48
N LEU A 158 2.93 10.28 -5.71
CA LEU A 158 2.05 9.13 -5.49
C LEU A 158 1.78 8.94 -4.00
N ILE A 159 2.81 9.01 -3.16
CA ILE A 159 2.69 9.01 -1.69
C ILE A 159 1.77 10.14 -1.23
N ALA A 160 1.94 11.35 -1.76
CA ALA A 160 1.14 12.49 -1.38
C ALA A 160 -0.37 12.29 -1.60
N VAL A 161 -0.76 11.74 -2.76
CA VAL A 161 -2.19 11.55 -3.09
C VAL A 161 -2.81 10.33 -2.44
N THR A 162 -1.99 9.33 -2.05
CA THR A 162 -2.47 8.09 -1.41
C THR A 162 -2.34 8.11 0.10
N ALA A 163 -1.78 9.16 0.72
CA ALA A 163 -1.65 9.23 2.17
C ALA A 163 -3.01 9.04 2.87
N SER A 164 -3.09 8.04 3.76
CA SER A 164 -4.31 7.68 4.50
C SER A 164 -4.06 7.23 5.94
N SER A 165 -2.87 7.53 6.49
CA SER A 165 -2.44 7.05 7.81
C SER A 165 -2.07 8.18 8.80
N PRO A 166 -2.98 9.17 9.08
CA PRO A 166 -2.65 10.35 9.88
C PRO A 166 -2.67 10.12 11.39
N PHE A 167 -3.10 8.94 11.86
CA PHE A 167 -3.28 8.65 13.28
C PHE A 167 -2.49 7.42 13.71
N VAL A 168 -1.99 7.46 14.94
CA VAL A 168 -1.29 6.35 15.59
C VAL A 168 -1.78 6.27 17.04
N GLU A 169 -2.19 5.07 17.50
CA GLU A 169 -2.65 4.82 18.87
C GLU A 169 -3.68 5.85 19.36
N GLY A 170 -4.66 6.18 18.51
CA GLY A 170 -5.72 7.12 18.83
C GLY A 170 -5.29 8.59 18.86
N ARG A 171 -4.14 8.95 18.30
CA ARG A 171 -3.61 10.33 18.33
C ARG A 171 -3.25 10.82 16.93
N SER A 172 -3.55 12.08 16.66
CA SER A 172 -3.01 12.77 15.49
C SER A 172 -1.53 13.07 15.71
N THR A 173 -0.70 12.65 14.79
CA THR A 173 0.76 12.87 14.85
C THR A 173 1.19 14.16 14.17
N GLY A 174 0.30 14.75 13.37
CA GLY A 174 0.60 15.88 12.48
C GLY A 174 1.32 15.48 11.19
N TYR A 175 1.39 14.19 10.87
CA TYR A 175 1.82 13.65 9.59
C TYR A 175 0.63 13.10 8.81
N ALA A 176 0.68 13.15 7.48
CA ALA A 176 -0.32 12.57 6.61
C ALA A 176 -0.11 11.05 6.41
N ASP A 177 1.16 10.63 6.39
CA ASP A 177 1.57 9.26 6.17
C ASP A 177 2.51 8.77 7.29
N ASN A 178 1.93 8.20 8.34
CA ASN A 178 2.70 7.58 9.42
C ASN A 178 3.21 6.18 9.05
N ARG A 179 2.53 5.48 8.16
CA ARG A 179 2.96 4.17 7.68
C ARG A 179 4.39 4.24 7.17
N LEU A 180 4.71 5.18 6.31
CA LEU A 180 6.05 5.32 5.74
C LEU A 180 7.08 5.83 6.76
N ILE A 181 6.68 6.60 7.79
CA ILE A 181 7.58 6.97 8.89
C ILE A 181 8.09 5.72 9.61
N TYR A 182 7.19 4.79 9.95
CA TYR A 182 7.57 3.56 10.63
C TYR A 182 8.21 2.55 9.67
N TYR A 183 7.70 2.41 8.45
CA TYR A 183 8.18 1.46 7.46
C TYR A 183 9.66 1.65 7.13
N ARG A 184 10.14 2.88 6.95
CA ARG A 184 11.53 3.18 6.62
C ARG A 184 12.52 2.82 7.74
N GLU A 185 12.05 2.69 8.98
CA GLU A 185 12.85 2.31 10.14
C GLU A 185 12.92 0.79 10.37
N ASN A 186 12.06 0.02 9.69
CA ASN A 186 11.90 -1.42 9.92
C ASN A 186 13.21 -2.21 9.78
N GLN A 187 14.01 -1.86 8.79
CA GLN A 187 15.23 -2.61 8.42
C GLN A 187 16.48 -1.73 8.49
N LYS A 188 16.53 -0.78 9.42
CA LYS A 188 17.65 0.16 9.57
C LYS A 188 19.01 -0.50 9.85
N GLN A 189 19.03 -1.75 10.30
CA GLN A 189 20.24 -2.56 10.45
C GLN A 189 20.88 -2.89 9.10
N ILE A 190 20.08 -2.97 8.03
CA ILE A 190 20.52 -3.14 6.65
C ILE A 190 19.81 -2.08 5.80
N PRO A 191 20.30 -0.83 5.82
CA PRO A 191 19.56 0.32 5.24
C PRO A 191 19.23 0.17 3.76
N LEU A 192 20.03 -0.61 3.01
CA LEU A 192 19.84 -0.83 1.58
C LEU A 192 18.52 -1.54 1.24
N ILE A 193 17.94 -2.30 2.19
CA ILE A 193 16.67 -3.01 2.00
C ILE A 193 15.54 -2.03 1.71
N CYS A 194 15.42 -0.95 2.48
CA CYS A 194 14.38 0.06 2.30
C CYS A 194 14.89 1.35 1.63
N ASN A 195 16.17 1.68 1.80
CA ASN A 195 16.84 2.86 1.26
C ASN A 195 16.06 4.18 1.50
N GLY A 196 15.40 4.30 2.64
CA GLY A 196 14.52 5.44 2.92
C GLY A 196 13.31 5.52 1.98
N ILE A 197 12.86 4.38 1.43
CA ILE A 197 11.73 4.22 0.49
C ILE A 197 12.11 4.59 -0.97
N LEU A 198 12.93 5.62 -1.18
CA LEU A 198 13.31 6.06 -2.52
C LEU A 198 14.30 5.05 -3.16
N PRO A 199 13.90 4.35 -4.25
CA PRO A 199 14.80 3.40 -4.91
C PRO A 199 16.00 4.11 -5.55
N GLN A 200 17.11 3.40 -5.69
CA GLN A 200 18.26 3.90 -6.46
C GLN A 200 17.92 3.99 -7.94
N LYS A 201 18.41 5.02 -8.64
CA LYS A 201 18.26 5.16 -10.09
C LYS A 201 19.02 4.07 -10.81
N LEU A 202 18.40 3.42 -11.81
CA LEU A 202 18.99 2.35 -12.58
C LEU A 202 19.47 2.86 -13.94
N LYS A 203 20.66 2.41 -14.38
CA LYS A 203 21.12 2.52 -15.76
C LYS A 203 20.80 1.26 -16.56
N SER A 204 20.70 0.13 -15.86
CA SER A 204 20.41 -1.19 -16.43
C SER A 204 19.75 -2.10 -15.39
N VAL A 205 19.18 -3.21 -15.84
CA VAL A 205 18.67 -4.28 -14.95
C VAL A 205 19.79 -4.87 -14.08
N ASP A 206 21.03 -4.88 -14.58
CA ASP A 206 22.16 -5.42 -13.84
C ASP A 206 22.51 -4.56 -12.60
N ASP A 207 22.16 -3.27 -12.60
CA ASP A 207 22.28 -2.42 -11.42
C ASP A 207 21.34 -2.92 -10.31
N TYR A 208 20.08 -3.21 -10.64
CA TYR A 208 19.13 -3.77 -9.68
C TYR A 208 19.56 -5.13 -9.13
N ILE A 209 20.06 -6.01 -10.00
CA ILE A 209 20.59 -7.32 -9.58
C ILE A 209 21.77 -7.14 -8.61
N ARG A 210 22.62 -6.15 -8.84
CA ARG A 210 23.75 -5.83 -7.96
C ARG A 210 23.26 -5.30 -6.61
N ILE A 211 22.27 -4.42 -6.58
CA ILE A 211 21.64 -3.93 -5.35
C ILE A 211 21.13 -5.11 -4.52
N ASN A 212 20.35 -6.01 -5.12
CA ASN A 212 19.83 -7.18 -4.42
C ASN A 212 20.93 -8.13 -3.93
N ARG A 213 22.02 -8.29 -4.68
CA ARG A 213 23.19 -9.05 -4.20
C ARG A 213 23.81 -8.43 -2.97
N CYS A 214 23.98 -7.12 -2.93
CA CYS A 214 24.49 -6.43 -1.74
C CYS A 214 23.56 -6.65 -0.53
N ILE A 215 22.24 -6.56 -0.72
CA ILE A 215 21.25 -6.87 0.34
C ILE A 215 21.42 -8.32 0.83
N TYR A 216 21.55 -9.28 -0.08
CA TYR A 216 21.71 -10.69 0.28
C TYR A 216 23.03 -10.97 0.99
N ASP A 217 24.12 -10.30 0.59
CA ASP A 217 25.42 -10.44 1.25
C ASP A 217 25.37 -9.86 2.69
N ASP A 218 24.64 -8.77 2.90
CA ASP A 218 24.41 -8.22 4.24
C ASP A 218 23.56 -9.15 5.10
N LEU A 219 22.47 -9.70 4.57
CA LEU A 219 21.62 -10.68 5.26
C LEU A 219 22.42 -11.93 5.67
N LYS A 220 23.26 -12.48 4.77
CA LYS A 220 24.12 -13.62 5.06
C LYS A 220 25.13 -13.32 6.16
N ARG A 221 25.73 -12.14 6.14
CA ARG A 221 26.64 -11.70 7.23
C ARG A 221 25.95 -11.63 8.59
N CYS A 222 24.65 -11.38 8.60
CA CYS A 222 23.81 -11.39 9.80
C CYS A 222 23.24 -12.79 10.14
N GLY A 223 23.57 -13.85 9.40
CA GLY A 223 23.03 -15.19 9.60
C GLY A 223 21.54 -15.32 9.27
N ALA A 224 21.07 -14.50 8.31
CA ALA A 224 19.68 -14.45 7.87
C ALA A 224 19.51 -14.87 6.40
N ASP A 225 20.24 -15.91 5.97
CA ASP A 225 20.23 -16.44 4.60
C ASP A 225 18.85 -16.79 4.09
N ILE A 226 17.97 -17.25 4.96
CA ILE A 226 16.58 -17.60 4.65
C ILE A 226 15.82 -16.42 4.04
N LEU A 227 16.16 -15.18 4.43
CA LEU A 227 15.55 -13.95 3.94
C LEU A 227 16.08 -13.49 2.57
N CYS A 228 17.06 -14.20 1.97
CA CYS A 228 17.58 -13.86 0.63
C CYS A 228 16.55 -14.20 -0.46
N ARG A 229 15.46 -13.47 -0.49
CA ARG A 229 14.34 -13.61 -1.42
C ARG A 229 14.06 -12.29 -2.14
N GLU A 230 13.39 -12.39 -3.29
CA GLU A 230 13.05 -11.24 -4.14
C GLU A 230 12.23 -10.17 -3.38
N TRP A 231 11.34 -10.62 -2.51
CA TRP A 231 10.43 -9.75 -1.75
C TRP A 231 11.08 -9.04 -0.55
N VAL A 232 12.30 -9.42 -0.15
CA VAL A 232 12.98 -8.73 0.97
C VAL A 232 13.32 -7.28 0.65
N ASN A 233 13.57 -6.97 -0.62
CA ASN A 233 13.74 -5.59 -1.05
C ASN A 233 12.44 -4.82 -0.81
N SER A 234 12.51 -3.83 0.08
CA SER A 234 11.37 -3.05 0.57
C SER A 234 11.44 -1.59 0.12
N ASN A 235 12.14 -1.31 -0.97
CA ASN A 235 12.08 0.01 -1.61
C ASN A 235 10.65 0.30 -2.12
N GLY A 236 10.31 1.56 -2.29
CA GLY A 236 8.97 1.98 -2.72
C GLY A 236 8.53 1.45 -4.09
N VAL A 237 9.47 1.05 -4.94
CA VAL A 237 9.24 0.31 -6.20
C VAL A 237 10.28 -0.80 -6.28
N ILE A 238 9.83 -2.02 -6.56
CA ILE A 238 10.70 -3.19 -6.73
C ILE A 238 10.43 -3.91 -8.04
N ILE A 239 11.41 -4.71 -8.50
CA ILE A 239 11.26 -5.58 -9.66
C ILE A 239 10.96 -6.99 -9.18
N ARG A 240 9.84 -7.54 -9.62
CA ARG A 240 9.42 -8.93 -9.38
C ARG A 240 9.71 -9.74 -10.65
N PHE A 241 10.91 -10.29 -10.75
CA PHE A 241 11.32 -11.08 -11.93
C PHE A 241 10.45 -12.31 -12.13
N THR A 242 10.08 -12.98 -11.04
CA THR A 242 9.23 -14.18 -11.07
C THR A 242 7.82 -13.87 -11.61
N ARG A 243 7.28 -12.71 -11.29
CA ARG A 243 5.96 -12.22 -11.74
C ARG A 243 6.05 -11.40 -13.04
N LYS A 244 7.25 -11.03 -13.50
CA LYS A 244 7.52 -10.15 -14.65
C LYS A 244 6.81 -8.80 -14.55
N CYS A 245 6.84 -8.17 -13.39
CA CYS A 245 6.24 -6.86 -13.14
C CYS A 245 7.13 -5.97 -12.27
N LEU A 246 6.81 -4.67 -12.28
CA LEU A 246 7.20 -3.73 -11.25
C LEU A 246 6.10 -3.75 -10.18
N GLU A 247 6.48 -3.80 -8.91
CA GLU A 247 5.57 -3.71 -7.78
C GLU A 247 5.79 -2.39 -7.05
N ILE A 248 4.74 -1.59 -6.90
CA ILE A 248 4.76 -0.36 -6.10
C ILE A 248 4.28 -0.72 -4.70
N LYS A 249 5.11 -0.44 -3.68
CA LYS A 249 4.86 -0.80 -2.27
C LYS A 249 4.62 0.41 -1.35
N ALA A 250 4.90 1.61 -1.83
CA ALA A 250 4.89 2.82 -0.99
C ALA A 250 3.51 3.46 -0.83
N LEU A 251 2.45 2.87 -1.37
CA LEU A 251 1.12 3.47 -1.35
C LEU A 251 0.33 2.97 -0.14
N ASP A 252 -0.29 3.88 0.61
CA ASP A 252 -1.25 3.54 1.65
C ASP A 252 -2.51 2.92 1.03
N GLU A 253 -3.09 1.91 1.68
CA GLU A 253 -4.41 1.38 1.35
C GLU A 253 -5.46 2.49 1.44
N GLN A 254 -6.46 2.44 0.57
CA GLN A 254 -7.51 3.45 0.53
C GLN A 254 -8.82 2.93 1.13
N GLU A 255 -9.70 3.86 1.46
CA GLU A 255 -10.98 3.58 2.14
C GLU A 255 -11.97 2.76 1.31
N CYS A 256 -11.72 2.59 0.02
CA CYS A 256 -12.53 1.70 -0.85
C CYS A 256 -11.81 1.36 -2.15
N LEU A 257 -12.24 0.28 -2.79
CA LEU A 257 -11.68 -0.22 -4.05
C LEU A 257 -11.75 0.80 -5.20
N HIS A 258 -12.82 1.62 -5.25
CA HIS A 258 -12.91 2.69 -6.25
C HIS A 258 -11.78 3.71 -6.10
N SER A 259 -11.41 4.03 -4.87
CA SER A 259 -10.29 4.93 -4.58
C SER A 259 -8.95 4.30 -4.99
N ASP A 260 -8.74 3.02 -4.74
CA ASP A 260 -7.56 2.28 -5.18
C ASP A 260 -7.43 2.27 -6.70
N MET A 261 -8.54 2.02 -7.40
CA MET A 261 -8.55 2.05 -8.86
C MET A 261 -8.30 3.46 -9.39
N ALA A 262 -8.73 4.50 -8.69
CA ALA A 262 -8.48 5.89 -9.09
C ALA A 262 -6.98 6.24 -8.98
N MET A 263 -6.33 5.87 -7.87
CA MET A 263 -4.88 6.04 -7.72
C MET A 263 -4.12 5.23 -8.78
N THR A 264 -4.54 4.01 -9.04
CA THR A 264 -3.96 3.13 -10.05
C THR A 264 -4.11 3.72 -11.46
N ALA A 265 -5.30 4.23 -11.83
CA ALA A 265 -5.56 4.89 -13.12
C ALA A 265 -4.63 6.09 -13.33
N PHE A 266 -4.44 6.90 -12.31
CA PHE A 266 -3.54 8.05 -12.34
C PHE A 266 -2.09 7.63 -12.60
N ILE A 267 -1.61 6.61 -11.92
CA ILE A 267 -0.26 6.05 -12.10
C ILE A 267 -0.07 5.54 -13.53
N LEU A 268 -1.02 4.78 -14.06
CA LEU A 268 -0.96 4.24 -15.41
C LEU A 268 -0.95 5.34 -16.48
N ALA A 269 -1.77 6.37 -16.32
CA ALA A 269 -1.78 7.52 -17.21
C ALA A 269 -0.45 8.28 -17.14
N LEU A 270 0.09 8.52 -15.94
CA LEU A 270 1.38 9.18 -15.79
C LEU A 270 2.52 8.37 -16.41
N LEU A 271 2.52 7.04 -16.29
CA LEU A 271 3.54 6.20 -16.93
C LEU A 271 3.55 6.32 -18.45
N ARG A 272 2.40 6.51 -19.09
CA ARG A 272 2.30 6.71 -20.55
C ARG A 272 2.59 8.12 -21.01
N SER A 273 2.55 9.11 -20.12
CA SER A 273 2.77 10.51 -20.49
C SER A 273 4.24 10.80 -20.82
N ASP A 274 4.50 11.85 -21.56
CA ASP A 274 5.83 12.35 -21.93
C ASP A 274 6.42 13.33 -20.89
N LEU A 275 6.13 13.11 -19.62
CA LEU A 275 6.52 14.02 -18.55
C LEU A 275 8.04 14.11 -18.39
N GLN A 276 8.52 15.35 -18.30
CA GLN A 276 9.80 15.66 -17.66
C GLN A 276 9.56 15.84 -16.17
N ILE A 277 10.16 14.99 -15.35
CA ILE A 277 9.98 14.95 -13.89
C ILE A 277 11.35 15.16 -13.25
N GLU A 278 11.37 15.79 -12.08
CA GLU A 278 12.55 15.86 -11.23
C GLU A 278 13.11 14.46 -10.98
N ASP A 279 14.41 14.32 -11.02
CA ASP A 279 15.09 13.05 -10.93
C ASP A 279 16.36 13.14 -10.05
N ASP A 280 16.72 14.35 -9.58
CA ASP A 280 17.77 14.53 -8.59
C ASP A 280 17.38 13.86 -7.26
N GLU A 281 18.29 13.08 -6.70
CA GLU A 281 18.01 12.27 -5.53
C GLU A 281 17.70 13.10 -4.28
N SER A 282 18.42 14.22 -4.10
CA SER A 282 18.20 15.12 -2.95
C SER A 282 16.84 15.79 -3.05
N ALA A 283 16.52 16.32 -4.23
CA ALA A 283 15.22 16.95 -4.48
C ALA A 283 14.06 15.96 -4.27
N LEU A 284 14.19 14.73 -4.75
CA LEU A 284 13.17 13.69 -4.56
C LEU A 284 13.00 13.30 -3.08
N LYS A 285 14.09 13.22 -2.30
CA LYS A 285 14.03 12.97 -0.85
C LYS A 285 13.31 14.12 -0.12
N ASP A 286 13.63 15.36 -0.43
CA ASP A 286 12.97 16.54 0.15
C ASP A 286 11.47 16.56 -0.18
N MET A 287 11.10 16.23 -1.42
CA MET A 287 9.70 16.13 -1.84
C MET A 287 8.97 14.97 -1.14
N MET A 288 9.66 13.86 -0.91
CA MET A 288 9.10 12.71 -0.19
C MET A 288 8.81 13.05 1.27
N GLU A 289 9.72 13.77 1.96
CA GLU A 289 9.47 14.25 3.32
C GLU A 289 8.26 15.20 3.38
N LYS A 290 8.08 16.08 2.37
CA LYS A 290 6.87 16.91 2.25
C LYS A 290 5.62 16.08 2.05
N ALA A 291 5.64 15.08 1.16
CA ALA A 291 4.53 14.17 0.93
C ALA A 291 4.11 13.43 2.21
N ILE A 292 5.07 12.83 2.91
CA ILE A 292 4.85 12.13 4.17
C ILE A 292 4.28 13.06 5.24
N LYS A 293 4.81 14.29 5.33
CA LYS A 293 4.39 15.27 6.33
C LYS A 293 3.01 15.84 6.05
N SER A 294 2.79 16.34 4.83
CA SER A 294 1.68 17.25 4.50
C SER A 294 0.71 16.68 3.46
N GLY A 295 0.91 15.44 3.00
CA GLY A 295 0.10 14.88 1.92
C GLY A 295 0.22 15.73 0.66
N THR A 296 -0.91 16.16 0.13
CA THR A 296 -0.95 16.92 -1.13
C THR A 296 -0.62 18.41 -0.97
N GLU A 297 -0.68 18.97 0.23
CA GLU A 297 -0.64 20.42 0.46
C GLU A 297 0.60 21.08 -0.16
N ASP A 298 1.80 20.62 0.19
CA ASP A 298 3.06 21.21 -0.25
C ASP A 298 3.41 20.88 -1.72
N LEU A 299 2.81 19.84 -2.29
CA LEU A 299 3.07 19.38 -3.65
C LEU A 299 1.94 19.69 -4.63
N ARG A 300 0.89 20.40 -4.19
CA ARG A 300 -0.33 20.65 -4.98
C ARG A 300 -0.08 21.29 -6.36
N PRO A 301 0.78 22.30 -6.52
CA PRO A 301 1.04 22.88 -7.84
C PRO A 301 1.56 21.86 -8.85
N ASP A 302 2.49 20.99 -8.42
CA ASP A 302 3.04 19.93 -9.25
C ASP A 302 2.01 18.82 -9.52
N LEU A 303 1.24 18.42 -8.51
CA LEU A 303 0.16 17.45 -8.63
C LEU A 303 -0.90 17.92 -9.65
N VAL A 304 -1.27 19.20 -9.66
CA VAL A 304 -2.17 19.77 -10.68
C VAL A 304 -1.57 19.67 -12.07
N ARG A 305 -0.27 19.92 -12.22
CA ARG A 305 0.45 19.78 -13.49
C ARG A 305 0.46 18.31 -13.95
N LEU A 306 0.77 17.39 -13.04
CA LEU A 306 0.77 15.94 -13.30
C LEU A 306 -0.64 15.44 -13.67
N TYR A 307 -1.67 15.89 -12.96
CA TYR A 307 -3.06 15.55 -13.28
C TYR A 307 -3.43 15.95 -14.70
N LYS A 308 -3.15 17.20 -15.09
CA LYS A 308 -3.43 17.68 -16.45
C LYS A 308 -2.74 16.82 -17.53
N LYS A 309 -1.51 16.39 -17.26
CA LYS A 309 -0.79 15.49 -18.17
C LYS A 309 -1.40 14.09 -18.20
N ALA A 310 -1.77 13.53 -17.06
CA ALA A 310 -2.45 12.25 -16.98
C ALA A 310 -3.78 12.29 -17.75
N ASP A 311 -4.59 13.32 -17.56
CA ASP A 311 -5.89 13.49 -18.21
C ASP A 311 -5.80 13.54 -19.75
N THR A 312 -4.72 14.14 -20.29
CA THR A 312 -4.51 14.18 -21.75
C THR A 312 -4.23 12.84 -22.40
N VAL A 313 -3.66 11.87 -21.65
CA VAL A 313 -3.25 10.56 -22.16
C VAL A 313 -4.07 9.41 -21.61
N ALA A 314 -4.99 9.71 -20.69
CA ALA A 314 -5.84 8.72 -20.05
C ALA A 314 -6.76 8.05 -21.08
N THR A 315 -6.91 6.74 -20.94
CA THR A 315 -7.91 5.97 -21.68
C THR A 315 -9.32 6.31 -21.19
N GLU A 316 -10.34 5.97 -21.97
CA GLU A 316 -11.74 6.18 -21.56
C GLU A 316 -12.10 5.44 -20.25
N GLU A 317 -11.48 4.30 -19.99
CA GLU A 317 -11.63 3.59 -18.72
C GLU A 317 -11.02 4.39 -17.57
N GLU A 318 -9.80 4.88 -17.71
CA GLU A 318 -9.10 5.65 -16.67
C GLU A 318 -9.76 6.99 -16.37
N LYS A 319 -10.31 7.66 -17.36
CA LYS A 319 -11.05 8.92 -17.20
C LYS A 319 -12.23 8.82 -16.24
N ARG A 320 -12.80 7.62 -16.03
CA ARG A 320 -13.87 7.39 -15.04
C ARG A 320 -13.38 7.57 -13.60
N TYR A 321 -12.10 7.31 -13.35
CA TYR A 321 -11.48 7.35 -12.03
C TYR A 321 -10.78 8.67 -11.72
N LEU A 322 -10.27 9.38 -12.75
CA LEU A 322 -9.51 10.61 -12.57
C LEU A 322 -10.25 11.75 -11.82
N PRO A 323 -11.58 11.89 -11.87
CA PRO A 323 -12.27 12.90 -11.05
C PRO A 323 -12.01 12.79 -9.56
N LEU A 324 -11.87 11.58 -9.01
CA LEU A 324 -11.51 11.41 -7.60
C LEU A 324 -10.07 11.85 -7.32
N VAL A 325 -9.13 11.54 -8.20
CA VAL A 325 -7.73 12.01 -8.07
C VAL A 325 -7.70 13.54 -8.04
N ARG A 326 -8.47 14.19 -8.92
CA ARG A 326 -8.60 15.64 -8.92
C ARG A 326 -9.14 16.15 -7.59
N ALA A 327 -10.19 15.53 -7.06
CA ALA A 327 -10.76 15.88 -5.77
C ALA A 327 -9.73 15.75 -4.63
N ARG A 328 -8.91 14.68 -4.62
CA ARG A 328 -7.81 14.49 -3.65
C ARG A 328 -6.73 15.57 -3.79
N ILE A 329 -6.39 15.98 -5.00
CA ILE A 329 -5.42 17.06 -5.22
C ILE A 329 -5.97 18.41 -4.76
N GLU A 330 -7.23 18.72 -5.06
CA GLU A 330 -7.85 20.00 -4.75
C GLU A 330 -8.20 20.13 -3.26
N ASN A 331 -8.73 19.06 -2.66
CA ASN A 331 -9.27 19.05 -1.30
C ASN A 331 -8.39 18.34 -0.26
N GLY A 332 -7.29 17.74 -0.68
CA GLY A 332 -6.37 16.97 0.17
C GLY A 332 -6.56 15.47 0.03
N SER A 333 -5.49 14.71 0.33
CA SER A 333 -5.50 13.25 0.45
C SER A 333 -6.52 12.78 1.48
N LEU A 334 -6.78 11.47 1.54
CA LEU A 334 -7.66 10.90 2.57
C LEU A 334 -7.19 11.29 3.98
N ALA A 335 -5.88 11.28 4.23
CA ALA A 335 -5.30 11.69 5.50
C ALA A 335 -5.65 13.13 5.86
N GLU A 336 -5.52 14.07 4.91
CA GLU A 336 -5.85 15.48 5.13
C GLU A 336 -7.36 15.68 5.40
N VAL A 337 -8.22 14.93 4.71
CA VAL A 337 -9.67 14.90 4.96
C VAL A 337 -9.96 14.40 6.36
N MET A 338 -9.38 13.27 6.77
CA MET A 338 -9.53 12.69 8.11
C MET A 338 -9.05 13.65 9.20
N GLN A 339 -7.90 14.30 9.00
CA GLN A 339 -7.37 15.29 9.95
C GLN A 339 -8.27 16.52 10.10
N ARG A 340 -8.92 16.98 9.02
CA ARG A 340 -9.90 18.09 9.12
C ARG A 340 -11.11 17.67 9.94
N ARG A 341 -11.70 16.53 9.64
CA ARG A 341 -12.86 16.01 10.38
C ARG A 341 -12.52 15.76 11.85
N TYR A 342 -11.33 15.23 12.13
CA TYR A 342 -10.87 15.09 13.52
C TYR A 342 -10.73 16.41 14.24
N ARG A 343 -10.22 17.48 13.60
CA ARG A 343 -10.16 18.81 14.21
C ARG A 343 -11.54 19.38 14.55
N GLU A 344 -12.58 19.02 13.79
CA GLU A 344 -13.95 19.42 14.02
C GLU A 344 -14.62 18.62 15.15
N SER A 345 -14.43 17.31 15.21
CA SER A 345 -15.10 16.41 16.14
C SER A 345 -14.35 16.19 17.46
N GLY A 346 -13.00 16.27 17.42
CA GLY A 346 -12.13 15.86 18.53
C GLY A 346 -12.07 14.36 18.78
N ASP A 347 -12.73 13.54 17.94
CA ASP A 347 -12.86 12.09 18.14
C ASP A 347 -12.58 11.32 16.85
N ILE A 348 -11.52 10.49 16.88
CA ILE A 348 -11.14 9.62 15.75
C ILE A 348 -12.22 8.54 15.51
N ARG A 349 -12.82 8.01 16.57
CA ARG A 349 -13.83 6.95 16.45
C ARG A 349 -15.06 7.40 15.67
N SER A 350 -15.38 8.70 15.69
CA SER A 350 -16.49 9.24 14.93
C SER A 350 -16.31 9.14 13.40
N LEU A 351 -15.09 8.95 12.92
CA LEU A 351 -14.79 8.82 11.48
C LEU A 351 -14.94 7.38 10.97
N LEU A 352 -14.73 6.39 11.85
CA LEU A 352 -14.55 5.00 11.45
C LEU A 352 -15.81 4.37 10.83
N PRO A 353 -17.05 4.67 11.31
CA PRO A 353 -18.27 4.17 10.67
C PRO A 353 -18.43 4.63 9.21
N ASP A 354 -18.06 5.87 8.91
CA ASP A 354 -18.15 6.41 7.55
C ASP A 354 -17.09 5.79 6.63
N LEU A 355 -15.89 5.54 7.14
CA LEU A 355 -14.81 4.87 6.40
C LEU A 355 -15.15 3.38 6.14
N GLU A 356 -15.70 2.68 7.12
CA GLU A 356 -16.21 1.30 6.94
C GLU A 356 -17.34 1.28 5.91
N ALA A 357 -18.27 2.21 5.99
CA ALA A 357 -19.36 2.31 5.02
C ALA A 357 -18.83 2.60 3.61
N SER A 358 -17.77 3.41 3.48
CA SER A 358 -17.10 3.66 2.20
C SER A 358 -16.55 2.37 1.59
N LEU A 359 -15.88 1.53 2.37
CA LEU A 359 -15.39 0.23 1.91
C LEU A 359 -16.54 -0.71 1.55
N ARG A 360 -17.50 -0.84 2.44
CA ARG A 360 -18.66 -1.74 2.28
C ARG A 360 -19.53 -1.39 1.07
N GLU A 361 -19.64 -0.11 0.74
CA GLU A 361 -20.47 0.40 -0.36
C GLU A 361 -19.65 0.72 -1.62
N ASN A 362 -18.32 0.55 -1.54
CA ASN A 362 -17.36 0.93 -2.58
C ASN A 362 -17.55 2.36 -3.07
N ARG A 363 -17.68 3.30 -2.12
CA ARG A 363 -17.87 4.73 -2.39
C ARG A 363 -16.80 5.57 -1.72
N PRO A 364 -16.10 6.45 -2.46
CA PRO A 364 -15.05 7.30 -1.89
C PRO A 364 -15.57 8.17 -0.73
N TYR A 365 -14.78 8.27 0.33
CA TYR A 365 -14.99 9.21 1.42
C TYR A 365 -14.42 10.58 1.04
N ILE A 366 -15.27 11.57 0.99
CA ILE A 366 -14.91 12.94 0.61
C ILE A 366 -15.01 13.95 1.77
N GLY A 367 -15.43 13.49 2.96
CA GLY A 367 -15.49 14.27 4.18
C GLY A 367 -16.78 15.03 4.40
#